data_e2fcde825f5277fe2184fa509df018db
#
_entry.id   e2fcde825f5277fe2184fa509df018db
#
_cell.length_a   1.000
_cell.length_b   1.000
_cell.length_c   1.000
_cell.angle_alpha   90.00
_cell.angle_beta   90.00
_cell.angle_gamma   90.00
#
_symmetry.space_group_name_H-M   'P 1'
#
loop_
_entity.id
_entity.type
_entity.pdbx_description
1 polymer ?
#
loop_
_entity_poly.entity_id
_entity_poly.type
_entity_poly.pdbx_seq_one_letter_code
_entity_poly.pdbx_strand_id
1 'polypeptide(L)'
;MKKVAIVGVGPTGIYTFHSLVERGEPLEIVLYEQGEEAGVGMPYNDEHNSAQMLANIASIEIPPIYITYLTWLQNQSEDWLTRYGIEREALHERQFLPRVILGDYYRDRFLALLEKARLAGFKVSVRESCEVTDIQAEQDGVKLWVNHAPTAERA
;
A
#
# COMPACT_ATOMS: atom_id res chain seq x y z
N MET A 1 -4.05 8.59 22.88
CA MET A 1 -3.46 8.42 21.55
C MET A 1 -4.48 8.84 20.50
N LYS A 2 -4.06 9.70 19.60
CA LYS A 2 -4.95 10.13 18.51
C LYS A 2 -5.24 8.99 17.56
N LYS A 3 -6.45 8.95 17.02
CA LYS A 3 -6.90 7.96 16.06
C LYS A 3 -7.01 8.58 14.66
N VAL A 4 -6.53 7.88 13.66
CA VAL A 4 -6.56 8.30 12.26
C VAL A 4 -7.11 7.16 11.41
N ALA A 5 -8.03 7.50 10.52
CA ALA A 5 -8.52 6.57 9.50
C ALA A 5 -7.88 6.92 8.15
N ILE A 6 -7.34 5.91 7.48
CA ILE A 6 -6.87 6.03 6.09
C ILE A 6 -7.83 5.21 5.24
N VAL A 7 -8.49 5.87 4.29
CA VAL A 7 -9.44 5.23 3.39
C VAL A 7 -8.78 4.98 2.04
N GLY A 8 -8.64 3.72 1.72
CA GLY A 8 -7.91 3.27 0.54
C GLY A 8 -6.44 2.97 0.85
N VAL A 9 -6.01 1.74 0.59
CA VAL A 9 -4.64 1.27 0.85
C VAL A 9 -3.97 0.90 -0.48
N GLY A 10 -4.06 1.81 -1.43
CA GLY A 10 -3.25 1.83 -2.64
C GLY A 10 -1.99 2.68 -2.40
N PRO A 11 -1.24 3.04 -3.44
CA PRO A 11 0.01 3.81 -3.29
C PRO A 11 -0.14 5.08 -2.47
N THR A 12 -1.16 5.88 -2.71
CA THR A 12 -1.39 7.13 -1.95
C THR A 12 -1.60 6.87 -0.46
N GLY A 13 -2.42 5.87 -0.12
CA GLY A 13 -2.67 5.49 1.28
C GLY A 13 -1.42 4.96 1.96
N ILE A 14 -0.61 4.18 1.25
CA ILE A 14 0.66 3.65 1.76
C ILE A 14 1.63 4.80 2.06
N TYR A 15 1.81 5.75 1.14
CA TYR A 15 2.71 6.89 1.36
C TYR A 15 2.21 7.80 2.49
N THR A 16 0.91 7.96 2.64
CA THR A 16 0.33 8.68 3.78
C THR A 16 0.67 7.97 5.10
N PHE A 17 0.47 6.67 5.14
CA PHE A 17 0.81 5.84 6.29
C PHE A 17 2.31 5.93 6.62
N HIS A 18 3.16 5.78 5.60
CA HIS A 18 4.61 5.91 5.73
C HIS A 18 5.00 7.25 6.34
N SER A 19 4.44 8.35 5.85
CA SER A 19 4.71 9.69 6.37
C SER A 19 4.31 9.84 7.83
N LEU A 20 3.18 9.27 8.24
CA LEU A 20 2.75 9.30 9.64
C LEU A 20 3.69 8.50 10.55
N VAL A 21 4.15 7.35 10.09
CA VAL A 21 5.10 6.51 10.85
C VAL A 21 6.45 7.21 11.00
N GLU A 22 6.94 7.84 9.92
CA GLU A 22 8.23 8.53 9.94
C GLU A 22 8.24 9.78 10.84
N ARG A 23 7.08 10.37 11.14
CA ARG A 23 6.99 11.44 12.13
C ARG A 23 7.33 10.98 13.55
N GLY A 24 7.20 9.69 13.83
CA GLY A 24 7.63 9.09 15.09
C GLY A 24 6.69 9.29 16.28
N GLU A 25 5.54 9.94 16.10
CA GLU A 25 4.52 10.11 17.13
C GLU A 25 3.51 8.97 17.05
N PRO A 26 3.48 8.02 18.03
CA PRO A 26 2.56 6.89 17.96
C PRO A 26 1.10 7.30 17.84
N LEU A 27 0.40 6.67 16.92
CA LEU A 27 -1.02 6.89 16.61
C LEU A 27 -1.76 5.55 16.59
N GLU A 28 -3.05 5.60 16.80
CA GLU A 28 -3.94 4.50 16.43
C GLU A 28 -4.39 4.74 14.98
N ILE A 29 -4.02 3.84 14.08
CA ILE A 29 -4.32 3.97 12.65
C ILE A 29 -5.19 2.80 12.20
N VAL A 30 -6.31 3.12 11.56
CA VAL A 30 -7.17 2.12 10.91
C VAL A 30 -7.10 2.36 9.41
N LEU A 31 -6.68 1.34 8.68
CA LEU A 31 -6.56 1.35 7.23
C LEU A 31 -7.72 0.55 6.64
N TYR A 32 -8.56 1.22 5.84
CA TYR A 32 -9.72 0.62 5.20
C TYR A 32 -9.42 0.36 3.73
N GLU A 33 -9.55 -0.87 3.29
CA GLU A 33 -9.38 -1.29 1.91
C GLU A 33 -10.64 -1.99 1.40
N GLN A 34 -11.20 -1.49 0.31
CA GLN A 34 -12.40 -2.10 -0.29
C GLN A 34 -12.11 -3.44 -0.96
N GLY A 35 -10.90 -3.64 -1.49
CA GLY A 35 -10.48 -4.89 -2.08
C GLY A 35 -10.11 -5.96 -1.06
N GLU A 36 -9.85 -7.15 -1.55
CA GLU A 36 -9.45 -8.30 -0.72
C GLU A 36 -8.03 -8.16 -0.18
N GLU A 37 -7.20 -7.35 -0.81
CA GLU A 37 -5.77 -7.19 -0.50
C GLU A 37 -5.38 -5.72 -0.39
N ALA A 38 -5.02 -5.29 0.81
CA ALA A 38 -4.47 -3.96 1.04
C ALA A 38 -3.06 -3.85 0.48
N GLY A 39 -2.67 -2.65 0.06
CA GLY A 39 -1.31 -2.35 -0.37
C GLY A 39 -1.07 -2.44 -1.88
N VAL A 40 -2.02 -2.89 -2.66
CA VAL A 40 -1.86 -3.02 -4.13
C VAL A 40 -2.45 -1.82 -4.87
N GLY A 41 -3.72 -1.50 -4.62
CA GLY A 41 -4.47 -0.50 -5.37
C GLY A 41 -4.97 -1.01 -6.73
N MET A 42 -6.04 -0.39 -7.23
CA MET A 42 -6.68 -0.82 -8.47
C MET A 42 -5.77 -0.81 -9.71
N PRO A 43 -4.90 0.19 -9.91
CA PRO A 43 -4.06 0.21 -11.11
C PRO A 43 -3.06 -0.94 -11.21
N TYR A 44 -2.79 -1.65 -10.12
CA TYR A 44 -1.70 -2.61 -10.01
C TYR A 44 -2.11 -4.01 -9.58
N ASN A 45 -3.40 -4.26 -9.32
CA ASN A 45 -3.87 -5.57 -8.87
C ASN A 45 -4.05 -6.56 -10.04
N ASP A 46 -4.00 -7.86 -9.73
CA ASP A 46 -4.10 -8.94 -10.71
C ASP A 46 -5.51 -9.05 -11.33
N GLU A 47 -6.54 -8.59 -10.65
CA GLU A 47 -7.93 -8.68 -11.12
C GLU A 47 -8.17 -7.81 -12.36
N HIS A 48 -7.46 -6.68 -12.48
CA HIS A 48 -7.66 -5.69 -13.53
C HIS A 48 -6.48 -5.55 -14.48
N ASN A 49 -5.37 -6.27 -14.24
CA ASN A 49 -4.15 -6.13 -15.02
C ASN A 49 -3.58 -7.50 -15.40
N SER A 50 -3.10 -7.62 -16.62
CA SER A 50 -2.31 -8.77 -17.05
C SER A 50 -0.81 -8.51 -16.86
N ALA A 51 -0.01 -9.59 -16.89
CA ALA A 51 1.45 -9.50 -16.82
C ALA A 51 2.07 -8.73 -18.01
N GLN A 52 1.30 -8.50 -19.07
CA GLN A 52 1.75 -7.77 -20.26
C GLN A 52 1.49 -6.26 -20.18
N MET A 53 0.60 -5.82 -19.27
CA MET A 53 0.30 -4.40 -19.09
C MET A 53 1.45 -3.72 -18.34
N LEU A 54 2.16 -2.82 -19.03
CA LEU A 54 3.29 -2.09 -18.45
C LEU A 54 2.80 -0.96 -17.54
N ALA A 55 3.57 -0.71 -16.48
CA ALA A 55 3.43 0.50 -15.68
C ALA A 55 3.92 1.71 -16.48
N ASN A 56 3.35 2.88 -16.22
CA ASN A 56 3.76 4.14 -16.83
C ASN A 56 4.76 4.92 -15.97
N ILE A 57 5.38 4.26 -14.99
CA ILE A 57 6.31 4.84 -14.05
C ILE A 57 7.51 3.89 -13.88
N ALA A 58 8.71 4.44 -13.81
CA ALA A 58 9.95 3.70 -13.62
C ALA A 58 10.46 3.86 -12.19
N SER A 59 11.38 2.98 -11.76
CA SER A 59 11.93 2.97 -10.39
C SER A 59 12.44 4.33 -9.94
N ILE A 60 13.13 5.07 -10.82
CA ILE A 60 13.70 6.39 -10.47
C ILE A 60 12.61 7.42 -10.07
N GLU A 61 11.37 7.23 -10.49
CA GLU A 61 10.25 8.11 -10.21
C GLU A 61 9.46 7.68 -8.96
N ILE A 62 9.74 6.51 -8.41
CA ILE A 62 9.00 5.94 -7.28
C ILE A 62 9.73 6.25 -5.98
N PRO A 63 9.13 7.06 -5.08
CA PRO A 63 9.74 7.28 -3.77
C PRO A 63 9.90 5.95 -3.03
N PRO A 64 11.09 5.67 -2.46
CA PRO A 64 11.33 4.41 -1.78
C PRO A 64 10.53 4.29 -0.49
N ILE A 65 10.08 3.06 -0.19
CA ILE A 65 9.56 2.68 1.12
C ILE A 65 10.61 1.76 1.73
N TYR A 66 11.62 2.36 2.36
CA TYR A 66 12.85 1.81 2.93
C TYR A 66 13.86 1.25 1.93
N ILE A 67 13.42 0.65 0.83
CA ILE A 67 14.28 0.26 -0.29
C ILE A 67 13.65 0.73 -1.60
N THR A 68 14.50 1.01 -2.60
CA THR A 68 14.01 1.40 -3.93
C THR A 68 13.36 0.21 -4.64
N TYR A 69 12.48 0.51 -5.60
CA TYR A 69 11.89 -0.53 -6.44
C TYR A 69 12.97 -1.34 -7.17
N LEU A 70 14.00 -0.68 -7.71
CA LEU A 70 15.12 -1.37 -8.36
C LEU A 70 15.84 -2.33 -7.43
N THR A 71 16.19 -1.89 -6.21
CA THR A 71 16.84 -2.75 -5.21
C THR A 71 15.95 -3.94 -4.83
N TRP A 72 14.66 -3.70 -4.66
CA TRP A 72 13.71 -4.76 -4.37
C TRP A 72 13.66 -5.79 -5.49
N LEU A 73 13.63 -5.35 -6.76
CA LEU A 73 13.67 -6.25 -7.93
C LEU A 73 14.96 -7.08 -7.96
N GLN A 74 16.11 -6.43 -7.70
CA GLN A 74 17.41 -7.11 -7.70
C GLN A 74 17.53 -8.19 -6.63
N ASN A 75 16.73 -8.11 -5.58
CA ASN A 75 16.72 -9.07 -4.48
C ASN A 75 15.69 -10.20 -4.66
N GLN A 76 14.95 -10.23 -5.77
CA GLN A 76 14.02 -11.32 -6.05
C GLN A 76 14.77 -12.59 -6.46
N SER A 77 14.13 -13.77 -6.22
CA SER A 77 14.72 -15.05 -6.60
C SER A 77 14.83 -15.21 -8.12
N GLU A 78 15.72 -16.06 -8.56
CA GLU A 78 15.85 -16.42 -9.98
C GLU A 78 14.54 -16.98 -10.55
N ASP A 79 13.84 -17.82 -9.79
CA ASP A 79 12.56 -18.39 -10.20
C ASP A 79 11.50 -17.31 -10.40
N TRP A 80 11.44 -16.32 -9.51
CA TRP A 80 10.52 -15.18 -9.61
C TRP A 80 10.84 -14.32 -10.84
N LEU A 81 12.11 -13.99 -11.04
CA LEU A 81 12.57 -13.19 -12.20
C LEU A 81 12.27 -13.91 -13.52
N THR A 82 12.56 -15.21 -13.59
CA THR A 82 12.29 -16.04 -14.77
C THR A 82 10.80 -16.09 -15.10
N ARG A 83 9.94 -16.17 -14.09
CA ARG A 83 8.48 -16.16 -14.27
C ARG A 83 8.00 -14.94 -15.05
N TYR A 84 8.62 -13.78 -14.82
CA TYR A 84 8.27 -12.52 -15.48
C TYR A 84 9.17 -12.20 -16.68
N GLY A 85 10.06 -13.10 -17.06
CA GLY A 85 10.98 -12.88 -18.18
C GLY A 85 12.01 -11.78 -17.91
N ILE A 86 12.41 -11.59 -16.67
CA ILE A 86 13.32 -10.54 -16.25
C ILE A 86 14.72 -11.11 -16.07
N GLU A 87 15.71 -10.47 -16.71
CA GLU A 87 17.12 -10.73 -16.49
C GLU A 87 17.68 -9.76 -15.46
N ARG A 88 18.25 -10.28 -14.36
CA ARG A 88 18.74 -9.46 -13.25
C ARG A 88 19.76 -8.41 -13.71
N GLU A 89 20.65 -8.80 -14.59
CA GLU A 89 21.73 -7.94 -15.09
C GLU A 89 21.22 -6.82 -16.01
N ALA A 90 20.02 -6.98 -16.57
CA ALA A 90 19.39 -6.00 -17.44
C ALA A 90 18.51 -5.00 -16.70
N LEU A 91 18.31 -5.18 -15.38
CA LEU A 91 17.49 -4.27 -14.58
C LEU A 91 18.16 -2.91 -14.46
N HIS A 92 17.37 -1.85 -14.67
CA HIS A 92 17.82 -0.47 -14.46
C HIS A 92 16.68 0.43 -13.99
N GLU A 93 17.02 1.59 -13.42
CA GLU A 93 16.09 2.48 -12.73
C GLU A 93 15.06 3.17 -13.64
N ARG A 94 15.28 3.19 -14.95
CA ARG A 94 14.39 3.85 -15.93
C ARG A 94 13.53 2.86 -16.71
N GLN A 95 13.59 1.58 -16.38
CA GLN A 95 12.85 0.53 -17.06
C GLN A 95 11.37 0.53 -16.69
N PHE A 96 10.51 0.34 -17.68
CA PHE A 96 9.08 0.09 -17.47
C PHE A 96 8.83 -1.41 -17.42
N LEU A 97 8.15 -1.85 -16.35
CA LEU A 97 7.84 -3.26 -16.10
C LEU A 97 6.33 -3.45 -15.98
N PRO A 98 5.82 -4.70 -16.03
CA PRO A 98 4.40 -4.97 -15.82
C PRO A 98 3.86 -4.34 -14.53
N ARG A 99 2.64 -3.82 -14.61
CA ARG A 99 1.98 -3.17 -13.45
C ARG A 99 1.80 -4.09 -12.26
N VAL A 100 1.54 -5.37 -12.51
CA VAL A 100 1.36 -6.36 -11.44
C VAL A 100 2.62 -6.53 -10.58
N ILE A 101 3.81 -6.35 -11.17
CA ILE A 101 5.07 -6.40 -10.43
C ILE A 101 5.19 -5.22 -9.47
N LEU A 102 4.79 -4.03 -9.91
CA LEU A 102 4.77 -2.85 -9.06
C LEU A 102 3.75 -3.01 -7.92
N GLY A 103 2.62 -3.66 -8.19
CA GLY A 103 1.67 -4.05 -7.16
C GLY A 103 2.29 -4.96 -6.09
N ASP A 104 3.08 -5.93 -6.51
CA ASP A 104 3.80 -6.83 -5.59
C ASP A 104 4.81 -6.07 -4.72
N TYR A 105 5.53 -5.09 -5.31
CA TYR A 105 6.42 -4.21 -4.56
C TYR A 105 5.68 -3.43 -3.49
N TYR A 106 4.57 -2.78 -3.83
CA TYR A 106 3.79 -1.99 -2.87
C TYR A 106 3.20 -2.87 -1.76
N ARG A 107 2.69 -4.04 -2.10
CA ARG A 107 2.18 -4.99 -1.09
C ARG A 107 3.27 -5.41 -0.12
N ASP A 108 4.43 -5.79 -0.63
CA ASP A 108 5.59 -6.20 0.18
C ASP A 108 6.06 -5.06 1.10
N ARG A 109 6.19 -3.86 0.54
CA ARG A 109 6.62 -2.69 1.32
C ARG A 109 5.58 -2.25 2.35
N PHE A 110 4.30 -2.40 2.03
CA PHE A 110 3.23 -2.16 2.98
C PHE A 110 3.32 -3.08 4.19
N LEU A 111 3.54 -4.37 3.97
CA LEU A 111 3.69 -5.34 5.06
C LEU A 111 4.91 -5.04 5.92
N ALA A 112 6.03 -4.66 5.33
CA ALA A 112 7.24 -4.25 6.06
C ALA A 112 7.01 -2.98 6.88
N LEU A 113 6.31 -1.98 6.31
CA LEU A 113 5.94 -0.75 7.00
C LEU A 113 4.99 -1.02 8.17
N LEU A 114 4.03 -1.92 7.98
CA LEU A 114 3.08 -2.31 9.02
C LEU A 114 3.79 -2.90 10.25
N GLU A 115 4.73 -3.81 10.02
CA GLU A 115 5.54 -4.40 11.08
C GLU A 115 6.38 -3.33 11.81
N LYS A 116 7.04 -2.47 11.05
CA LYS A 116 7.85 -1.38 11.61
C LYS A 116 7.02 -0.42 12.46
N ALA A 117 5.82 -0.07 11.99
CA ALA A 117 4.91 0.81 12.74
C ALA A 117 4.51 0.18 14.08
N ARG A 118 4.15 -1.10 14.09
CA ARG A 118 3.78 -1.81 15.31
C ARG A 118 4.93 -1.90 16.30
N LEU A 119 6.14 -2.17 15.83
CA LEU A 119 7.35 -2.18 16.66
C LEU A 119 7.67 -0.79 17.23
N ALA A 120 7.30 0.28 16.53
CA ALA A 120 7.49 1.65 16.98
C ALA A 120 6.38 2.17 17.91
N GLY A 121 5.43 1.31 18.29
CA GLY A 121 4.38 1.63 19.26
C GLY A 121 3.07 2.14 18.65
N PHE A 122 2.93 2.16 17.33
CA PHE A 122 1.66 2.46 16.67
C PHE A 122 0.68 1.30 16.84
N LYS A 123 -0.60 1.64 17.04
CA LYS A 123 -1.68 0.64 16.99
C LYS A 123 -2.27 0.67 15.60
N VAL A 124 -2.02 -0.35 14.80
CA VAL A 124 -2.46 -0.38 13.40
C VAL A 124 -3.37 -1.56 13.16
N SER A 125 -4.54 -1.27 12.60
CA SER A 125 -5.51 -2.25 12.14
C SER A 125 -5.69 -2.10 10.63
N VAL A 126 -5.63 -3.21 9.90
CA VAL A 126 -5.89 -3.27 8.46
C VAL A 126 -7.23 -3.98 8.26
N ARG A 127 -8.15 -3.33 7.57
CA ARG A 127 -9.49 -3.85 7.31
C ARG A 127 -9.69 -4.01 5.81
N GLU A 128 -9.44 -5.19 5.33
CA GLU A 128 -9.64 -5.59 3.93
C GLU A 128 -11.11 -5.95 3.69
N SER A 129 -11.56 -5.89 2.45
CA SER A 129 -12.98 -6.06 2.06
C SER A 129 -13.93 -5.13 2.83
N CYS A 130 -13.46 -3.91 3.11
CA CYS A 130 -14.18 -2.89 3.87
C CYS A 130 -14.21 -1.58 3.08
N GLU A 131 -15.32 -1.34 2.40
CA GLU A 131 -15.54 -0.09 1.67
C GLU A 131 -16.12 0.97 2.61
N VAL A 132 -15.45 2.11 2.74
CA VAL A 132 -16.03 3.28 3.42
C VAL A 132 -17.03 3.93 2.47
N THR A 133 -18.30 3.86 2.84
CA THR A 133 -19.42 4.26 1.96
C THR A 133 -19.94 5.66 2.26
N ASP A 134 -19.65 6.20 3.44
CA ASP A 134 -19.99 7.57 3.81
C ASP A 134 -19.08 8.07 4.92
N ILE A 135 -18.90 9.38 5.00
CA ILE A 135 -18.08 10.06 6.01
C ILE A 135 -18.83 11.31 6.49
N GLN A 136 -18.84 11.54 7.79
CA GLN A 136 -19.40 12.74 8.39
C GLN A 136 -18.41 13.33 9.39
N ALA A 137 -18.05 14.59 9.18
CA ALA A 137 -17.23 15.33 10.13
C ALA A 137 -18.04 15.69 11.38
N GLU A 138 -17.41 15.56 12.54
CA GLU A 138 -17.94 15.98 13.84
C GLU A 138 -16.98 16.98 14.50
N GLN A 139 -17.41 17.55 15.63
CA GLN A 139 -16.57 18.51 16.35
C GLN A 139 -15.24 17.90 16.81
N ASP A 140 -15.28 16.65 17.28
CA ASP A 140 -14.13 15.96 17.87
C ASP A 140 -13.62 14.77 17.04
N GLY A 141 -13.99 14.69 15.77
CA GLY A 141 -13.56 13.58 14.94
C GLY A 141 -14.41 13.34 13.71
N VAL A 142 -14.45 12.12 13.27
CA VAL A 142 -15.14 11.70 12.03
C VAL A 142 -15.91 10.42 12.28
N LYS A 143 -17.12 10.37 11.75
CA LYS A 143 -17.89 9.13 11.61
C LYS A 143 -17.68 8.55 10.21
N LEU A 144 -17.52 7.23 10.14
CA LEU A 144 -17.40 6.51 8.88
C LEU A 144 -18.42 5.37 8.85
N TRP A 145 -19.07 5.20 7.71
CA TRP A 145 -19.92 4.04 7.46
C TRP A 145 -19.18 3.08 6.54
N VAL A 146 -19.16 1.81 6.91
CA VAL A 146 -18.44 0.76 6.19
C VAL A 146 -19.45 -0.24 5.64
N ASN A 147 -19.30 -0.56 4.36
CA ASN A 147 -20.15 -1.54 3.66
C ASN A 147 -21.67 -1.27 3.81
N HIS A 148 -22.05 0.00 3.79
CA HIS A 148 -23.45 0.44 3.99
C HIS A 148 -24.08 -0.01 5.32
N ALA A 149 -23.26 -0.28 6.35
CA ALA A 149 -23.76 -0.65 7.67
C ALA A 149 -24.61 0.47 8.28
N PRO A 150 -25.65 0.15 9.09
CA PRO A 150 -26.53 1.16 9.69
C PRO A 150 -25.85 1.94 10.81
N THR A 151 -24.76 1.43 11.38
CA THR A 151 -24.04 2.06 12.49
C THR A 151 -22.66 2.54 12.02
N ALA A 152 -22.34 3.80 12.36
CA ALA A 152 -21.04 4.38 12.03
C ALA A 152 -19.94 3.93 12.99
N GLU A 153 -18.72 3.86 12.45
CA GLU A 153 -17.49 3.76 13.22
C GLU A 153 -16.93 5.18 13.45
N ARG A 154 -16.05 5.35 14.41
CA ARG A 154 -15.46 6.66 14.74
C ARG A 154 -13.93 6.64 14.63
N ALA A 155 -13.41 7.72 14.13
CA ALA A 155 -11.97 8.00 14.11
C ALA A 155 -11.66 9.41 14.59
#